data_94fc6592608d37810c1603a820e7b82a
#
_entry.id   94fc6592608d37810c1603a820e7b82a
#
_cell.length_a   1.000
_cell.length_b   1.000
_cell.length_c   1.000
_cell.angle_alpha   90.00
_cell.angle_beta   90.00
_cell.angle_gamma   90.00
#
_symmetry.space_group_name_H-M   'P 1'
#
loop_
_entity.id
_entity.type
_entity.pdbx_description
1 polymer ?
#
loop_
_entity_poly.entity_id
_entity_poly.type
_entity_poly.pdbx_seq_one_letter_code
_entity_poly.pdbx_strand_id
1 'polypeptide(L)'
;MSKKKQLFKCRKANEGVFFIDLEFTSLSQDLEQWCLLRSDAHHDNPHSDNAMERRHLEQALERKAFILDNGDAFCAMQGKGDPRASKDDIKNEHKGGNYLDKLVDSYTEFLMPYSKNILVMGKGNHELAVYKHRETDLTQRLVNSLNGRTSSSIECGQIANWIAIRGRYKRKSLGTVWLYMFHGAGGGGPVTKGVIGANRMGVVLPDANIVATGHTHDSWFFTNARSRITSEGVEYIDEQLHIKIPTYKNEYGVKDSGFHMEKGRPPKPLGAVWLKFSLGRTKNISNTVLKYEAIRAD
;
A
#
# COMPACT_ATOMS: atom_id res chain seq x y z
N MET A 1 5.42 31.85 10.61
CA MET A 1 5.57 30.84 9.53
C MET A 1 4.17 30.34 9.15
N SER A 2 3.69 30.60 7.94
CA SER A 2 2.41 30.09 7.46
C SER A 2 2.47 28.57 7.41
N LYS A 3 1.59 27.87 8.14
CA LYS A 3 1.44 26.41 8.04
C LYS A 3 1.11 26.07 6.59
N LYS A 4 2.05 25.47 5.84
CA LYS A 4 1.77 24.98 4.49
C LYS A 4 0.58 24.04 4.58
N LYS A 5 -0.51 24.38 3.92
CA LYS A 5 -1.76 23.60 3.92
C LYS A 5 -1.48 22.24 3.31
N GLN A 6 -1.78 21.17 4.04
CA GLN A 6 -1.72 19.81 3.53
C GLN A 6 -2.74 19.64 2.40
N LEU A 7 -2.32 19.06 1.27
CA LEU A 7 -3.15 18.96 0.06
C LEU A 7 -4.04 17.72 0.04
N PHE A 8 -3.98 16.90 1.08
CA PHE A 8 -4.79 15.69 1.22
C PHE A 8 -5.30 15.53 2.65
N LYS A 9 -6.42 14.83 2.80
CA LYS A 9 -7.05 14.55 4.09
C LYS A 9 -7.67 13.17 4.06
N CYS A 10 -7.41 12.35 5.09
CA CYS A 10 -8.04 11.05 5.25
C CYS A 10 -9.11 11.10 6.33
N ARG A 11 -10.17 10.32 6.18
CA ARG A 11 -11.13 9.99 7.22
C ARG A 11 -11.62 8.57 7.06
N LYS A 12 -11.77 7.86 8.15
CA LYS A 12 -12.44 6.55 8.20
C LYS A 12 -13.95 6.77 8.07
N ALA A 13 -14.59 6.04 7.17
CA ALA A 13 -16.04 6.06 7.01
C ALA A 13 -16.69 4.86 7.70
N ASN A 14 -16.02 3.69 7.60
CA ASN A 14 -16.45 2.44 8.23
C ASN A 14 -15.20 1.55 8.39
N GLU A 15 -15.33 0.37 9.01
CA GLU A 15 -14.25 -0.61 9.05
C GLU A 15 -13.81 -0.99 7.64
N GLY A 16 -12.50 -0.81 7.36
CA GLY A 16 -11.92 -1.05 6.05
C GLY A 16 -12.40 -0.11 4.93
N VAL A 17 -13.06 1.02 5.25
CA VAL A 17 -13.52 2.00 4.25
C VAL A 17 -13.02 3.40 4.60
N PHE A 18 -12.25 4.00 3.70
CA PHE A 18 -11.61 5.30 3.90
C PHE A 18 -11.91 6.26 2.75
N PHE A 19 -12.00 7.54 3.09
CA PHE A 19 -12.10 8.63 2.11
C PHE A 19 -10.84 9.49 2.19
N ILE A 20 -10.21 9.72 1.04
CA ILE A 20 -9.07 10.62 0.90
C ILE A 20 -9.48 11.74 -0.04
N ASP A 21 -9.57 12.96 0.50
CA ASP A 21 -9.81 14.15 -0.30
C ASP A 21 -8.47 14.73 -0.78
N LEU A 22 -8.31 14.89 -2.09
CA LEU A 22 -7.19 15.54 -2.75
C LEU A 22 -7.59 16.96 -3.15
N GLU A 23 -6.98 17.97 -2.53
CA GLU A 23 -7.25 19.37 -2.79
C GLU A 23 -6.38 19.88 -3.94
N PHE A 24 -7.00 20.23 -5.06
CA PHE A 24 -6.35 20.90 -6.18
C PHE A 24 -6.45 22.41 -6.01
N THR A 25 -5.34 23.13 -6.21
CA THR A 25 -5.28 24.58 -6.06
C THR A 25 -5.77 25.33 -7.30
N SER A 26 -5.77 24.67 -8.46
CA SER A 26 -6.35 25.16 -9.71
C SER A 26 -6.91 23.99 -10.54
N LEU A 27 -7.51 24.27 -11.68
CA LEU A 27 -7.97 23.26 -12.65
C LEU A 27 -6.95 23.03 -13.78
N SER A 28 -5.67 23.39 -13.57
CA SER A 28 -4.60 23.09 -14.53
C SER A 28 -4.35 21.58 -14.60
N GLN A 29 -4.13 21.09 -15.82
CA GLN A 29 -3.76 19.70 -16.08
C GLN A 29 -2.33 19.36 -15.62
N ASP A 30 -1.50 20.39 -15.40
CA ASP A 30 -0.11 20.24 -14.92
C ASP A 30 -0.02 19.98 -13.42
N LEU A 31 -1.14 20.11 -12.70
CA LEU A 31 -1.17 19.81 -11.27
C LEU A 31 -1.29 18.31 -11.04
N GLU A 32 -0.32 17.80 -10.32
CA GLU A 32 -0.24 16.38 -9.94
C GLU A 32 -0.32 16.22 -8.41
N GLN A 33 -1.02 15.18 -7.99
CA GLN A 33 -1.02 14.67 -6.62
C GLN A 33 -0.48 13.24 -6.65
N TRP A 34 0.34 12.90 -5.67
CA TRP A 34 1.06 11.63 -5.67
C TRP A 34 0.71 10.79 -4.45
N CYS A 35 0.66 9.47 -4.65
CA CYS A 35 0.57 8.49 -3.61
C CYS A 35 1.71 7.48 -3.75
N LEU A 36 2.43 7.21 -2.66
CA LEU A 36 3.29 6.04 -2.57
C LEU A 36 2.44 4.86 -2.06
N LEU A 37 2.20 3.89 -2.92
CA LEU A 37 1.54 2.64 -2.58
C LEU A 37 2.60 1.57 -2.35
N ARG A 38 2.73 1.10 -1.12
CA ARG A 38 3.74 0.14 -0.71
C ARG A 38 3.13 -1.08 -0.02
N SER A 39 3.88 -2.17 0.06
CA SER A 39 3.49 -3.43 0.67
C SER A 39 4.74 -4.21 1.06
N ASP A 40 4.58 -5.19 1.92
CA ASP A 40 5.60 -6.22 2.19
C ASP A 40 6.97 -5.61 2.57
N ALA A 41 6.95 -4.68 3.53
CA ALA A 41 8.15 -4.03 4.05
C ALA A 41 9.03 -4.99 4.86
N HIS A 42 8.40 -5.89 5.62
CA HIS A 42 9.07 -6.87 6.47
C HIS A 42 10.23 -6.25 7.27
N HIS A 43 10.00 -5.08 7.84
CA HIS A 43 11.03 -4.19 8.39
C HIS A 43 12.00 -4.87 9.35
N ASP A 44 11.52 -5.82 10.12
CA ASP A 44 12.28 -6.56 11.13
C ASP A 44 13.13 -7.69 10.55
N ASN A 45 12.97 -8.03 9.27
CA ASN A 45 13.72 -9.09 8.62
C ASN A 45 15.11 -8.61 8.19
N PRO A 46 16.19 -9.40 8.39
CA PRO A 46 17.54 -9.05 7.93
C PRO A 46 17.65 -8.80 6.43
N HIS A 47 16.79 -9.45 5.63
CA HIS A 47 16.74 -9.31 4.18
C HIS A 47 15.91 -8.10 3.69
N SER A 48 15.31 -7.32 4.61
CA SER A 48 14.59 -6.12 4.21
C SER A 48 15.56 -5.01 3.79
N ASP A 49 15.35 -4.45 2.60
CA ASP A 49 16.08 -3.30 2.09
C ASP A 49 15.51 -2.00 2.67
N ASN A 50 15.85 -1.76 3.93
CA ASN A 50 15.41 -0.55 4.63
C ASN A 50 16.02 0.74 4.04
N ALA A 51 17.12 0.64 3.29
CA ALA A 51 17.71 1.80 2.62
C ALA A 51 16.85 2.22 1.41
N MET A 52 16.38 1.25 0.61
CA MET A 52 15.43 1.50 -0.47
C MET A 52 14.10 2.03 0.08
N GLU A 53 13.58 1.41 1.14
CA GLU A 53 12.35 1.87 1.79
C GLU A 53 12.47 3.34 2.23
N ARG A 54 13.56 3.70 2.91
CA ARG A 54 13.85 5.07 3.33
C ARG A 54 13.89 6.02 2.14
N ARG A 55 14.60 5.67 1.07
CA ARG A 55 14.68 6.49 -0.15
C ARG A 55 13.29 6.79 -0.73
N HIS A 56 12.41 5.79 -0.83
CA HIS A 56 11.05 6.00 -1.34
C HIS A 56 10.20 6.87 -0.41
N LEU A 57 10.36 6.73 0.90
CA LEU A 57 9.69 7.58 1.89
C LEU A 57 10.18 9.05 1.81
N GLU A 58 11.47 9.26 1.61
CA GLU A 58 12.05 10.59 1.38
C GLU A 58 11.52 11.21 0.08
N GLN A 59 11.50 10.46 -1.01
CA GLN A 59 10.86 10.88 -2.26
C GLN A 59 9.38 11.22 -2.07
N ALA A 60 8.66 10.51 -1.20
CA ALA A 60 7.27 10.83 -0.89
C ALA A 60 7.13 12.19 -0.19
N LEU A 61 8.07 12.55 0.72
CA LEU A 61 8.10 13.88 1.31
C LEU A 61 8.38 14.97 0.27
N GLU A 62 9.38 14.76 -0.59
CA GLU A 62 9.75 15.70 -1.66
C GLU A 62 8.58 15.96 -2.63
N ARG A 63 7.89 14.90 -3.06
CA ARG A 63 6.69 14.96 -3.92
C ARG A 63 5.46 15.46 -3.18
N LYS A 64 5.50 15.62 -1.86
CA LYS A 64 4.33 15.88 -0.99
C LYS A 64 3.25 14.82 -1.19
N ALA A 65 3.66 13.59 -1.42
CA ALA A 65 2.79 12.46 -1.63
C ALA A 65 2.18 11.98 -0.31
N PHE A 66 0.98 11.44 -0.36
CA PHE A 66 0.48 10.60 0.72
C PHE A 66 0.93 9.15 0.54
N ILE A 67 0.90 8.39 1.63
CA ILE A 67 1.42 7.02 1.66
C ILE A 67 0.30 6.09 2.09
N LEU A 68 0.14 5.00 1.35
CA LEU A 68 -0.73 3.87 1.67
C LEU A 68 0.12 2.61 1.83
N ASP A 69 -0.08 1.90 2.93
CA ASP A 69 0.61 0.65 3.23
C ASP A 69 -0.37 -0.53 3.16
N ASN A 70 -0.01 -1.55 2.38
CA ASN A 70 -0.89 -2.70 2.11
C ASN A 70 -0.60 -3.93 3.00
N GLY A 71 0.13 -3.75 4.11
CA GLY A 71 0.39 -4.82 5.08
C GLY A 71 1.70 -5.56 4.87
N ASP A 72 1.94 -6.56 5.72
CA ASP A 72 3.22 -7.21 5.94
C ASP A 72 4.34 -6.19 6.21
N ALA A 73 4.01 -5.24 7.10
CA ALA A 73 4.95 -4.28 7.66
C ALA A 73 6.03 -5.00 8.49
N PHE A 74 5.64 -6.11 9.12
CA PHE A 74 6.48 -6.98 9.92
C PHE A 74 6.57 -8.39 9.34
N CYS A 75 7.73 -9.02 9.47
CA CYS A 75 7.91 -10.45 9.26
C CYS A 75 7.43 -11.26 10.49
N ALA A 76 7.77 -10.77 11.68
CA ALA A 76 7.36 -11.28 12.98
C ALA A 76 7.60 -12.81 13.16
N MET A 77 8.73 -13.32 12.66
CA MET A 77 9.06 -14.73 12.51
C MET A 77 9.57 -15.41 13.80
N GLN A 78 9.50 -14.71 14.96
CA GLN A 78 9.88 -15.31 16.24
C GLN A 78 8.67 -15.86 16.99
N GLY A 79 8.76 -17.07 17.45
CA GLY A 79 7.83 -17.64 18.43
C GLY A 79 7.31 -19.03 18.13
N LYS A 80 6.77 -19.65 19.20
CA LYS A 80 6.22 -21.01 19.20
C LYS A 80 4.88 -21.00 18.50
N GLY A 81 4.59 -20.98 17.39
CA GLY A 81 3.24 -20.94 16.79
C GLY A 81 3.24 -20.68 15.28
N ASP A 82 4.30 -20.16 14.76
CA ASP A 82 4.49 -20.06 13.30
C ASP A 82 5.46 -21.15 12.87
N PRO A 83 5.02 -22.13 12.04
CA PRO A 83 5.90 -23.19 11.54
C PRO A 83 7.04 -22.66 10.65
N ARG A 84 6.99 -21.39 10.26
CA ARG A 84 8.02 -20.69 9.50
C ARG A 84 9.03 -19.97 10.40
N ALA A 85 8.84 -20.03 11.73
CA ALA A 85 9.69 -19.32 12.68
C ALA A 85 11.17 -19.73 12.53
N SER A 86 12.02 -18.76 12.25
CA SER A 86 13.47 -18.90 12.13
C SER A 86 14.14 -17.83 12.97
N LYS A 87 15.19 -18.23 13.73
CA LYS A 87 16.01 -17.26 14.47
C LYS A 87 16.92 -16.46 13.56
N ASP A 88 17.21 -16.97 12.38
CA ASP A 88 18.10 -16.33 11.39
C ASP A 88 17.36 -15.24 10.61
N ASP A 89 16.02 -15.30 10.58
CA ASP A 89 15.15 -14.28 10.01
C ASP A 89 14.84 -13.09 10.95
N ILE A 90 15.62 -12.95 12.03
CA ILE A 90 15.42 -11.90 13.03
C ILE A 90 16.69 -11.06 13.14
N LYS A 91 16.57 -9.75 12.95
CA LYS A 91 17.66 -8.82 13.21
C LYS A 91 18.16 -8.94 14.65
N ASN A 92 19.47 -8.82 14.84
CA ASN A 92 20.10 -9.01 16.16
C ASN A 92 19.54 -8.05 17.23
N GLU A 93 19.17 -6.85 16.86
CA GLU A 93 18.58 -5.82 17.72
C GLU A 93 17.19 -6.23 18.26
N HIS A 94 16.50 -7.11 17.54
CA HIS A 94 15.16 -7.59 17.93
C HIS A 94 15.20 -8.89 18.73
N LYS A 95 16.35 -9.58 18.83
CA LYS A 95 16.47 -10.84 19.60
C LYS A 95 16.28 -10.62 21.09
N GLY A 96 15.72 -11.62 21.78
CA GLY A 96 15.51 -11.63 23.23
C GLY A 96 14.08 -11.39 23.69
N GLY A 97 13.91 -11.07 24.98
CA GLY A 97 12.60 -10.73 25.56
C GLY A 97 11.99 -9.46 24.95
N ASN A 98 10.70 -9.29 25.09
CA ASN A 98 9.94 -8.15 24.55
C ASN A 98 10.06 -7.98 23.02
N TYR A 99 10.18 -9.08 22.30
CA TYR A 99 10.37 -9.10 20.85
C TYR A 99 9.36 -8.22 20.10
N LEU A 100 8.05 -8.43 20.35
CA LEU A 100 7.01 -7.69 19.64
C LEU A 100 7.01 -6.19 19.96
N ASP A 101 7.42 -5.81 21.16
CA ASP A 101 7.57 -4.39 21.53
C ASP A 101 8.74 -3.75 20.77
N LYS A 102 9.88 -4.47 20.71
CA LYS A 102 11.03 -4.01 19.93
C LYS A 102 10.73 -3.81 18.45
N LEU A 103 9.90 -4.68 17.84
CA LEU A 103 9.48 -4.53 16.46
C LEU A 103 8.68 -3.23 16.27
N VAL A 104 7.69 -3.02 17.13
CA VAL A 104 6.84 -1.82 17.05
C VAL A 104 7.66 -0.56 17.30
N ASP A 105 8.53 -0.54 18.31
CA ASP A 105 9.36 0.63 18.63
C ASP A 105 10.34 0.96 17.51
N SER A 106 11.10 -0.03 17.02
CA SER A 106 12.05 0.13 15.92
C SER A 106 11.40 0.69 14.67
N TYR A 107 10.25 0.14 14.28
CA TYR A 107 9.56 0.61 13.08
C TYR A 107 8.84 1.94 13.29
N THR A 108 8.39 2.22 14.52
CA THR A 108 7.89 3.55 14.88
C THR A 108 8.97 4.60 14.67
N GLU A 109 10.18 4.39 15.21
CA GLU A 109 11.29 5.33 15.06
C GLU A 109 11.67 5.54 13.59
N PHE A 110 11.69 4.47 12.81
CA PHE A 110 11.98 4.54 11.38
C PHE A 110 10.93 5.36 10.61
N LEU A 111 9.64 5.21 10.93
CA LEU A 111 8.53 5.87 10.21
C LEU A 111 8.17 7.26 10.73
N MET A 112 8.61 7.66 11.94
CA MET A 112 8.28 8.95 12.55
C MET A 112 8.46 10.16 11.61
N PRO A 113 9.58 10.28 10.85
CA PRO A 113 9.78 11.43 9.95
C PRO A 113 8.72 11.56 8.86
N TYR A 114 8.09 10.44 8.49
CA TYR A 114 7.15 10.32 7.36
C TYR A 114 5.69 10.23 7.80
N SER A 115 5.44 10.12 9.09
CA SER A 115 4.14 9.78 9.69
C SER A 115 2.99 10.67 9.25
N LYS A 116 3.24 11.97 9.01
CA LYS A 116 2.21 12.93 8.56
C LYS A 116 1.72 12.68 7.12
N ASN A 117 2.50 11.93 6.35
CA ASN A 117 2.15 11.57 4.98
C ASN A 117 1.51 10.18 4.91
N ILE A 118 1.69 9.33 5.94
CA ILE A 118 1.05 8.01 6.01
C ILE A 118 -0.43 8.22 6.38
N LEU A 119 -1.33 7.70 5.56
CA LEU A 119 -2.78 7.86 5.77
C LEU A 119 -3.45 6.58 6.25
N VAL A 120 -3.11 5.44 5.64
CA VAL A 120 -3.69 4.13 5.99
C VAL A 120 -2.58 3.10 6.03
N MET A 121 -2.56 2.30 7.09
CA MET A 121 -1.73 1.10 7.21
C MET A 121 -2.63 -0.13 7.26
N GLY A 122 -2.62 -0.94 6.21
CA GLY A 122 -3.31 -2.22 6.13
C GLY A 122 -2.62 -3.31 6.94
N LYS A 123 -3.26 -4.44 7.04
CA LYS A 123 -2.72 -5.65 7.67
C LYS A 123 -2.36 -6.69 6.61
N GLY A 124 -1.25 -7.38 6.82
CA GLY A 124 -0.91 -8.53 6.02
C GLY A 124 -1.15 -9.85 6.76
N ASN A 125 -0.78 -10.95 6.14
CA ASN A 125 -0.95 -12.26 6.73
C ASN A 125 0.01 -12.52 7.90
N HIS A 126 1.16 -11.84 7.96
CA HIS A 126 2.09 -11.92 9.07
C HIS A 126 1.51 -11.30 10.34
N GLU A 127 0.97 -10.09 10.26
CA GLU A 127 0.30 -9.44 11.40
C GLU A 127 -0.94 -10.22 11.84
N LEU A 128 -1.72 -10.78 10.89
CA LEU A 128 -2.87 -11.60 11.22
C LEU A 128 -2.47 -12.92 11.91
N ALA A 129 -1.33 -13.51 11.56
CA ALA A 129 -0.81 -14.69 12.26
C ALA A 129 -0.45 -14.34 13.71
N VAL A 130 0.22 -13.21 13.94
CA VAL A 130 0.51 -12.71 15.29
C VAL A 130 -0.78 -12.46 16.06
N TYR A 131 -1.77 -11.82 15.45
CA TYR A 131 -3.05 -11.58 16.10
C TYR A 131 -3.74 -12.88 16.53
N LYS A 132 -3.79 -13.89 15.66
CA LYS A 132 -4.39 -15.20 15.97
C LYS A 132 -3.67 -15.98 17.06
N HIS A 133 -2.34 -15.92 17.10
CA HIS A 133 -1.54 -16.75 17.99
C HIS A 133 -1.07 -16.04 19.26
N ARG A 134 -1.15 -14.71 19.29
CA ARG A 134 -0.62 -13.86 20.38
C ARG A 134 -1.61 -12.83 20.90
N GLU A 135 -2.82 -12.78 20.32
CA GLU A 135 -3.90 -11.86 20.73
C GLU A 135 -3.45 -10.38 20.75
N THR A 136 -2.51 -10.02 19.86
CA THR A 136 -1.99 -8.65 19.74
C THR A 136 -1.97 -8.18 18.30
N ASP A 137 -2.47 -6.96 18.06
CA ASP A 137 -2.53 -6.32 16.76
C ASP A 137 -1.31 -5.41 16.56
N LEU A 138 -0.30 -5.90 15.87
CA LEU A 138 0.96 -5.16 15.64
C LEU A 138 0.73 -3.89 14.81
N THR A 139 -0.15 -3.95 13.81
CA THR A 139 -0.45 -2.78 12.97
C THR A 139 -1.13 -1.69 13.79
N GLN A 140 -2.13 -2.05 14.62
CA GLN A 140 -2.79 -1.08 15.49
C GLN A 140 -1.84 -0.47 16.52
N ARG A 141 -0.93 -1.28 17.08
CA ARG A 141 0.09 -0.80 18.02
C ARG A 141 1.06 0.17 17.36
N LEU A 142 1.52 -0.11 16.15
CA LEU A 142 2.38 0.76 15.37
C LEU A 142 1.67 2.09 15.05
N VAL A 143 0.42 2.04 14.58
CA VAL A 143 -0.40 3.24 14.31
C VAL A 143 -0.58 4.08 15.56
N ASN A 144 -0.92 3.45 16.69
CA ASN A 144 -1.09 4.16 17.97
C ASN A 144 0.21 4.83 18.43
N SER A 145 1.34 4.14 18.30
CA SER A 145 2.66 4.68 18.65
C SER A 145 3.03 5.88 17.77
N LEU A 146 2.87 5.76 16.45
CA LEU A 146 3.12 6.86 15.50
C LEU A 146 2.21 8.07 15.78
N ASN A 147 0.91 7.86 15.92
CA ASN A 147 -0.05 8.94 16.18
C ASN A 147 0.24 9.65 17.52
N GLY A 148 0.56 8.88 18.56
CA GLY A 148 0.88 9.43 19.87
C GLY A 148 2.18 10.24 19.91
N ARG A 149 3.21 9.76 19.20
CA ARG A 149 4.54 10.41 19.20
C ARG A 149 4.66 11.59 18.24
N THR A 150 3.86 11.64 17.16
CA THR A 150 4.03 12.62 16.08
C THR A 150 2.83 13.51 15.83
N SER A 151 1.73 13.31 16.55
CA SER A 151 0.45 13.98 16.29
C SER A 151 -0.04 13.82 14.84
N SER A 152 0.26 12.67 14.23
CA SER A 152 -0.31 12.26 12.94
C SER A 152 -1.74 11.71 13.11
N SER A 153 -2.40 11.42 12.01
CA SER A 153 -3.77 10.88 11.99
C SER A 153 -3.81 9.68 11.04
N ILE A 154 -2.97 8.68 11.33
CA ILE A 154 -2.89 7.46 10.56
C ILE A 154 -4.06 6.57 10.94
N GLU A 155 -4.75 6.02 9.96
CA GLU A 155 -5.82 5.04 10.16
C GLU A 155 -5.29 3.61 10.07
N CYS A 156 -5.71 2.76 11.00
CA CYS A 156 -5.44 1.33 10.91
C CYS A 156 -6.49 0.67 10.02
N GLY A 157 -6.03 0.09 8.93
CA GLY A 157 -6.84 -0.66 7.98
C GLY A 157 -7.00 -2.13 8.36
N GLN A 158 -7.61 -2.87 7.46
CA GLN A 158 -7.81 -4.32 7.51
C GLN A 158 -6.93 -5.00 6.44
N ILE A 159 -7.05 -6.33 6.29
CA ILE A 159 -6.39 -7.07 5.20
C ILE A 159 -6.90 -6.65 3.81
N ALA A 160 -8.12 -6.13 3.76
CA ALA A 160 -8.76 -5.59 2.57
C ALA A 160 -9.44 -4.26 2.89
N ASN A 161 -9.22 -3.26 2.05
CA ASN A 161 -9.68 -1.90 2.31
C ASN A 161 -10.24 -1.27 1.02
N TRP A 162 -11.38 -0.58 1.14
CA TRP A 162 -11.90 0.32 0.13
C TRP A 162 -11.43 1.74 0.41
N ILE A 163 -10.81 2.38 -0.57
CA ILE A 163 -10.31 3.75 -0.45
C ILE A 163 -10.90 4.59 -1.58
N ALA A 164 -11.76 5.53 -1.22
CA ALA A 164 -12.29 6.53 -2.15
C ALA A 164 -11.34 7.71 -2.24
N ILE A 165 -10.62 7.85 -3.34
CA ILE A 165 -9.74 8.99 -3.63
C ILE A 165 -10.55 10.02 -4.41
N ARG A 166 -10.84 11.16 -3.78
CA ARG A 166 -11.77 12.17 -4.28
C ARG A 166 -11.04 13.45 -4.65
N GLY A 167 -11.06 13.81 -5.93
CA GLY A 167 -10.56 15.11 -6.37
C GLY A 167 -11.49 16.25 -5.92
N ARG A 168 -10.91 17.30 -5.35
CA ARG A 168 -11.62 18.50 -4.89
C ARG A 168 -10.94 19.77 -5.42
N TYR A 169 -11.74 20.71 -5.89
CA TYR A 169 -11.32 22.06 -6.18
C TYR A 169 -12.32 23.03 -5.58
N LYS A 170 -11.92 23.74 -4.52
CA LYS A 170 -12.85 24.56 -3.73
C LYS A 170 -14.03 23.69 -3.25
N ARG A 171 -15.27 24.02 -3.66
CA ARG A 171 -16.48 23.21 -3.35
C ARG A 171 -16.86 22.22 -4.45
N LYS A 172 -16.14 22.19 -5.57
CA LYS A 172 -16.45 21.34 -6.72
C LYS A 172 -15.84 19.96 -6.55
N SER A 173 -16.61 18.90 -6.80
CA SER A 173 -16.11 17.54 -6.96
C SER A 173 -15.52 17.37 -8.36
N LEU A 174 -14.35 16.73 -8.44
CA LEU A 174 -13.64 16.40 -9.68
C LEU A 174 -13.69 14.91 -9.99
N GLY A 175 -14.56 14.17 -9.30
CA GLY A 175 -14.69 12.73 -9.42
C GLY A 175 -14.07 11.96 -8.27
N THR A 176 -14.32 10.66 -8.27
CA THR A 176 -13.82 9.70 -7.29
C THR A 176 -13.19 8.53 -8.01
N VAL A 177 -12.02 8.14 -7.57
CA VAL A 177 -11.33 6.90 -7.96
C VAL A 177 -11.43 5.93 -6.80
N TRP A 178 -12.04 4.77 -7.02
CA TRP A 178 -12.15 3.71 -6.03
C TRP A 178 -10.96 2.76 -6.14
N LEU A 179 -10.12 2.77 -5.12
CA LEU A 179 -9.03 1.82 -4.93
C LEU A 179 -9.49 0.73 -3.96
N TYR A 180 -9.46 -0.53 -4.40
CA TYR A 180 -9.52 -1.69 -3.52
C TYR A 180 -8.11 -2.17 -3.24
N MET A 181 -7.67 -2.02 -2.00
CA MET A 181 -6.35 -2.40 -1.54
C MET A 181 -6.49 -3.68 -0.70
N PHE A 182 -6.01 -4.80 -1.23
CA PHE A 182 -6.05 -6.10 -0.59
C PHE A 182 -4.63 -6.65 -0.46
N HIS A 183 -4.23 -7.08 0.75
CA HIS A 183 -2.87 -7.59 0.91
C HIS A 183 -2.58 -8.74 -0.05
N GLY A 184 -3.52 -9.64 -0.21
CA GLY A 184 -3.36 -10.82 -1.06
C GLY A 184 -3.53 -12.11 -0.28
N ALA A 185 -3.61 -13.20 -1.01
CA ALA A 185 -3.71 -14.55 -0.45
C ALA A 185 -3.18 -15.58 -1.46
N GLY A 186 -2.72 -16.73 -0.96
CA GLY A 186 -2.24 -17.84 -1.78
C GLY A 186 -0.86 -17.62 -2.39
N GLY A 187 -0.40 -18.53 -3.22
CA GLY A 187 0.89 -18.47 -3.92
C GLY A 187 0.73 -17.98 -5.36
N GLY A 188 1.66 -17.16 -5.83
CA GLY A 188 1.85 -16.92 -7.26
C GLY A 188 2.63 -18.07 -7.88
N GLY A 189 2.07 -18.79 -8.85
CA GLY A 189 2.88 -19.73 -9.65
C GLY A 189 3.98 -18.97 -10.40
N PRO A 190 5.16 -19.57 -10.64
CA PRO A 190 6.30 -18.90 -11.24
C PRO A 190 6.01 -18.34 -12.65
N VAL A 191 5.08 -18.96 -13.36
CA VAL A 191 4.67 -18.56 -14.72
C VAL A 191 3.57 -17.50 -14.66
N THR A 192 2.50 -17.74 -13.88
CA THR A 192 1.31 -16.87 -13.86
C THR A 192 1.45 -15.67 -12.94
N LYS A 193 2.41 -15.69 -12.00
CA LYS A 193 2.70 -14.59 -11.05
C LYS A 193 1.46 -13.99 -10.36
N GLY A 194 0.42 -14.79 -10.17
CA GLY A 194 -0.83 -14.36 -9.53
C GLY A 194 -1.82 -13.62 -10.44
N VAL A 195 -1.54 -13.45 -11.74
CA VAL A 195 -2.43 -12.73 -12.68
C VAL A 195 -3.82 -13.37 -12.79
N ILE A 196 -3.92 -14.71 -12.75
CA ILE A 196 -5.22 -15.41 -12.80
C ILE A 196 -6.10 -14.99 -11.61
N GLY A 197 -5.53 -14.95 -10.40
CA GLY A 197 -6.25 -14.51 -9.21
C GLY A 197 -6.73 -13.06 -9.32
N ALA A 198 -5.86 -12.18 -9.80
CA ALA A 198 -6.19 -10.79 -10.01
C ALA A 198 -7.30 -10.61 -11.07
N ASN A 199 -7.26 -11.35 -12.15
CA ASN A 199 -8.31 -11.30 -13.19
C ASN A 199 -9.69 -11.74 -12.63
N ARG A 200 -9.72 -12.75 -11.76
CA ARG A 200 -10.94 -13.15 -11.05
C ARG A 200 -11.48 -12.06 -10.12
N MET A 201 -10.59 -11.30 -9.47
CA MET A 201 -10.99 -10.15 -8.65
C MET A 201 -11.68 -9.07 -9.47
N GLY A 202 -11.34 -8.90 -10.74
CA GLY A 202 -12.05 -7.99 -11.66
C GLY A 202 -13.54 -8.27 -11.78
N VAL A 203 -13.93 -9.54 -11.70
CA VAL A 203 -15.34 -9.95 -11.76
C VAL A 203 -16.08 -9.63 -10.46
N VAL A 204 -15.45 -9.85 -9.30
CA VAL A 204 -16.10 -9.67 -7.98
C VAL A 204 -16.02 -8.25 -7.42
N LEU A 205 -15.21 -7.38 -8.04
CA LEU A 205 -15.00 -5.99 -7.63
C LEU A 205 -15.42 -5.00 -8.75
N PRO A 206 -16.69 -5.02 -9.18
CA PRO A 206 -17.12 -4.22 -10.35
C PRO A 206 -17.02 -2.71 -10.13
N ASP A 207 -17.00 -2.24 -8.88
CA ASP A 207 -16.96 -0.81 -8.55
C ASP A 207 -15.54 -0.26 -8.38
N ALA A 208 -14.52 -1.13 -8.29
CA ALA A 208 -13.15 -0.69 -8.18
C ALA A 208 -12.63 -0.14 -9.52
N ASN A 209 -11.99 1.02 -9.48
CA ASN A 209 -11.21 1.55 -10.60
C ASN A 209 -9.78 0.98 -10.57
N ILE A 210 -9.24 0.79 -9.37
CA ILE A 210 -7.91 0.24 -9.13
C ILE A 210 -8.04 -0.91 -8.14
N VAL A 211 -7.42 -2.05 -8.45
CA VAL A 211 -7.27 -3.19 -7.53
C VAL A 211 -5.78 -3.39 -7.28
N ALA A 212 -5.33 -3.19 -6.05
CA ALA A 212 -3.94 -3.32 -5.66
C ALA A 212 -3.75 -4.49 -4.69
N THR A 213 -2.75 -5.34 -4.97
CA THR A 213 -2.42 -6.51 -4.15
C THR A 213 -0.91 -6.63 -3.91
N GLY A 214 -0.49 -7.14 -2.77
CA GLY A 214 0.88 -7.48 -2.39
C GLY A 214 1.10 -8.98 -2.22
N HIS A 215 1.74 -9.41 -1.12
CA HIS A 215 1.88 -10.77 -0.62
C HIS A 215 2.80 -11.72 -1.41
N THR A 216 2.68 -11.80 -2.73
CA THR A 216 3.49 -12.74 -3.54
C THR A 216 4.83 -12.16 -3.97
N HIS A 217 5.10 -10.90 -3.60
CA HIS A 217 6.32 -10.16 -3.93
C HIS A 217 6.59 -10.01 -5.44
N ASP A 218 5.57 -10.24 -6.28
CA ASP A 218 5.66 -9.98 -7.72
C ASP A 218 5.35 -8.52 -8.04
N SER A 219 5.69 -8.05 -9.25
CA SER A 219 5.36 -6.70 -9.70
C SER A 219 4.88 -6.71 -11.13
N TRP A 220 3.70 -6.19 -11.36
CA TRP A 220 3.11 -6.00 -12.69
C TRP A 220 1.92 -5.04 -12.62
N PHE A 221 1.58 -4.49 -13.76
CA PHE A 221 0.34 -3.75 -14.00
C PHE A 221 -0.37 -4.36 -15.20
N PHE A 222 -1.68 -4.49 -15.14
CA PHE A 222 -2.50 -4.73 -16.29
C PHE A 222 -3.87 -4.09 -16.16
N THR A 223 -4.55 -3.89 -17.29
CA THR A 223 -5.85 -3.23 -17.35
C THR A 223 -6.88 -4.17 -17.97
N ASN A 224 -8.02 -4.30 -17.32
CA ASN A 224 -9.20 -4.95 -17.86
C ASN A 224 -10.16 -3.89 -18.39
N ALA A 225 -10.50 -3.97 -19.68
CA ALA A 225 -11.58 -3.20 -20.25
C ALA A 225 -12.94 -3.83 -19.90
N ARG A 226 -13.93 -2.99 -19.56
CA ARG A 226 -15.27 -3.43 -19.17
C ARG A 226 -16.32 -2.67 -19.99
N SER A 227 -17.30 -3.39 -20.55
CA SER A 227 -18.50 -2.76 -21.09
C SER A 227 -19.46 -2.41 -19.96
N ARG A 228 -19.89 -1.16 -19.92
CA ARG A 228 -20.77 -0.60 -18.90
C ARG A 228 -21.94 0.12 -19.58
N ILE A 229 -23.02 0.31 -18.83
CA ILE A 229 -24.19 1.08 -19.29
C ILE A 229 -24.59 2.09 -18.22
N THR A 230 -24.94 3.29 -18.61
CA THR A 230 -25.49 4.31 -17.70
C THR A 230 -26.97 4.03 -17.40
N SER A 231 -27.53 4.72 -16.39
CA SER A 231 -28.97 4.69 -16.09
C SER A 231 -29.84 5.18 -17.25
N GLU A 232 -29.28 6.00 -18.14
CA GLU A 232 -29.94 6.54 -19.34
C GLU A 232 -29.78 5.63 -20.56
N GLY A 233 -29.17 4.45 -20.42
CA GLY A 233 -29.02 3.47 -21.50
C GLY A 233 -27.84 3.76 -22.45
N VAL A 234 -26.89 4.60 -22.07
CA VAL A 234 -25.70 4.88 -22.87
C VAL A 234 -24.59 3.89 -22.53
N GLU A 235 -24.17 3.11 -23.55
CA GLU A 235 -23.05 2.19 -23.42
C GLU A 235 -21.70 2.95 -23.44
N TYR A 236 -20.76 2.51 -22.60
CA TYR A 236 -19.39 3.02 -22.59
C TYR A 236 -18.40 1.95 -22.16
N ILE A 237 -17.14 2.14 -22.48
CA ILE A 237 -16.03 1.30 -22.01
C ILE A 237 -15.30 2.04 -20.90
N ASP A 238 -15.14 1.41 -19.75
CA ASP A 238 -14.22 1.82 -18.71
C ASP A 238 -13.09 0.81 -18.52
N GLU A 239 -12.10 1.19 -17.73
CA GLU A 239 -10.94 0.37 -17.47
C GLU A 239 -10.75 0.18 -15.96
N GLN A 240 -10.39 -1.04 -15.58
CA GLN A 240 -9.97 -1.39 -14.22
C GLN A 240 -8.49 -1.74 -14.22
N LEU A 241 -7.72 -0.93 -13.50
CA LEU A 241 -6.29 -1.13 -13.35
C LEU A 241 -6.01 -2.13 -12.23
N HIS A 242 -5.25 -3.17 -12.51
CA HIS A 242 -4.73 -4.12 -11.53
C HIS A 242 -3.24 -3.88 -11.29
N ILE A 243 -2.87 -3.81 -10.02
CA ILE A 243 -1.51 -3.52 -9.56
C ILE A 243 -1.05 -4.66 -8.65
N LYS A 244 0.10 -5.24 -8.96
CA LYS A 244 0.84 -6.09 -8.04
C LYS A 244 1.99 -5.27 -7.46
N ILE A 245 1.92 -4.99 -6.17
CA ILE A 245 2.89 -4.16 -5.45
C ILE A 245 4.11 -5.04 -5.13
N PRO A 246 5.32 -4.62 -5.48
CA PRO A 246 6.54 -5.32 -5.12
C PRO A 246 6.82 -5.26 -3.61
N THR A 247 7.88 -5.92 -3.18
CA THR A 247 8.32 -6.00 -1.78
C THR A 247 9.58 -5.17 -1.54
N TYR A 248 9.90 -4.90 -0.29
CA TYR A 248 11.24 -4.45 0.13
C TYR A 248 12.13 -5.60 0.64
N LYS A 249 11.61 -6.83 0.70
CA LYS A 249 12.35 -7.99 1.18
C LYS A 249 13.18 -8.61 0.05
N ASN A 250 14.49 -8.38 0.09
CA ASN A 250 15.46 -8.94 -0.86
C ASN A 250 16.01 -10.27 -0.34
N GLU A 251 15.48 -11.36 -0.84
CA GLU A 251 15.92 -12.72 -0.46
C GLU A 251 16.94 -13.29 -1.45
N TYR A 252 17.53 -12.45 -2.31
CA TYR A 252 18.53 -12.84 -3.31
C TYR A 252 19.77 -11.95 -3.20
N GLY A 253 20.95 -12.55 -3.39
CA GLY A 253 22.23 -11.82 -3.43
C GLY A 253 22.78 -11.42 -2.06
N VAL A 254 22.23 -11.90 -0.96
CA VAL A 254 22.78 -11.76 0.38
C VAL A 254 23.62 -12.99 0.72
N LYS A 255 24.69 -12.82 1.51
CA LYS A 255 25.70 -13.85 1.79
C LYS A 255 25.18 -15.18 2.35
N ASP A 256 24.01 -15.16 2.99
CA ASP A 256 23.38 -16.35 3.55
C ASP A 256 21.99 -16.50 2.92
N SER A 257 21.68 -17.73 2.54
CA SER A 257 20.50 -18.14 1.77
C SER A 257 19.19 -17.55 2.30
N GLY A 258 18.56 -16.67 1.52
CA GLY A 258 17.16 -16.29 1.76
C GLY A 258 16.21 -17.42 1.34
N PHE A 259 15.01 -17.43 1.92
CA PHE A 259 13.99 -18.45 1.68
C PHE A 259 13.71 -18.75 0.18
N HIS A 260 13.73 -17.72 -0.68
CA HIS A 260 13.53 -17.92 -2.11
C HIS A 260 14.70 -18.67 -2.77
N MET A 261 15.94 -18.38 -2.38
CA MET A 261 17.12 -19.12 -2.84
C MET A 261 17.07 -20.58 -2.40
N GLU A 262 16.79 -20.84 -1.13
CA GLU A 262 16.70 -22.20 -0.57
C GLU A 262 15.63 -23.05 -1.26
N LYS A 263 14.54 -22.43 -1.69
CA LYS A 263 13.44 -23.11 -2.39
C LYS A 263 13.56 -23.10 -3.90
N GLY A 264 14.70 -22.64 -4.46
CA GLY A 264 14.90 -22.55 -5.90
C GLY A 264 13.88 -21.64 -6.61
N ARG A 265 13.34 -20.65 -5.92
CA ARG A 265 12.41 -19.68 -6.49
C ARG A 265 13.17 -18.54 -7.16
N PRO A 266 12.63 -17.90 -8.22
CA PRO A 266 13.29 -16.76 -8.85
C PRO A 266 13.36 -15.55 -7.92
N PRO A 267 14.32 -14.62 -8.16
CA PRO A 267 14.36 -13.34 -7.46
C PRO A 267 13.08 -12.56 -7.68
N LYS A 268 12.74 -11.72 -6.71
CA LYS A 268 11.53 -10.91 -6.72
C LYS A 268 11.87 -9.44 -6.98
N PRO A 269 11.01 -8.71 -7.72
CA PRO A 269 11.19 -7.28 -7.92
C PRO A 269 11.03 -6.55 -6.58
N LEU A 270 11.96 -5.61 -6.33
CA LEU A 270 11.93 -4.77 -5.13
C LEU A 270 11.31 -3.42 -5.44
N GLY A 271 10.78 -2.75 -4.41
CA GLY A 271 10.32 -1.37 -4.47
C GLY A 271 8.87 -1.16 -4.06
N ALA A 272 8.24 -0.19 -4.68
CA ALA A 272 6.86 0.24 -4.45
C ALA A 272 6.22 0.72 -5.77
N VAL A 273 5.03 1.33 -5.66
CA VAL A 273 4.30 1.89 -6.79
C VAL A 273 3.92 3.33 -6.51
N TRP A 274 4.18 4.21 -7.45
CA TRP A 274 3.61 5.56 -7.47
C TRP A 274 2.24 5.53 -8.15
N LEU A 275 1.23 6.03 -7.48
CA LEU A 275 -0.02 6.45 -8.11
C LEU A 275 0.03 7.96 -8.30
N LYS A 276 -0.05 8.40 -9.53
CA LYS A 276 -0.13 9.81 -9.92
C LYS A 276 -1.59 10.16 -10.20
N PHE A 277 -2.08 11.21 -9.61
CA PHE A 277 -3.42 11.76 -9.85
C PHE A 277 -3.28 13.12 -10.50
N SER A 278 -3.94 13.30 -11.63
CA SER A 278 -3.94 14.54 -12.41
C SER A 278 -5.36 14.89 -12.84
N LEU A 279 -5.51 16.07 -13.43
CA LEU A 279 -6.79 16.52 -13.98
C LEU A 279 -6.80 16.34 -15.49
N GLY A 280 -7.90 15.83 -16.03
CA GLY A 280 -8.05 15.67 -17.46
C GLY A 280 -9.46 16.00 -17.93
N ARG A 281 -9.62 16.15 -19.26
CA ARG A 281 -10.94 16.26 -19.90
C ARG A 281 -11.30 14.91 -20.51
N THR A 282 -12.56 14.53 -20.41
CA THR A 282 -13.09 13.39 -21.17
C THR A 282 -13.60 13.87 -22.51
N LYS A 283 -13.50 13.02 -23.54
CA LYS A 283 -13.91 13.36 -24.91
C LYS A 283 -15.39 13.81 -25.01
N ASN A 284 -16.23 13.32 -24.10
CA ASN A 284 -17.68 13.50 -24.15
C ASN A 284 -18.26 14.44 -23.09
N ILE A 285 -17.43 14.98 -22.19
CA ILE A 285 -17.89 15.85 -21.11
C ILE A 285 -16.92 17.03 -20.99
N SER A 286 -17.44 18.24 -21.09
CA SER A 286 -16.67 19.48 -20.89
C SER A 286 -16.13 19.62 -19.46
N ASN A 287 -16.38 18.63 -18.60
CA ASN A 287 -15.99 18.65 -17.20
C ASN A 287 -14.59 18.09 -17.00
N THR A 288 -13.83 18.77 -16.14
CA THR A 288 -12.56 18.29 -15.61
C THR A 288 -12.81 17.11 -14.67
N VAL A 289 -12.11 16.02 -14.89
CA VAL A 289 -12.19 14.79 -14.10
C VAL A 289 -10.85 14.37 -13.54
N LEU A 290 -10.87 13.66 -12.42
CA LEU A 290 -9.70 13.05 -11.83
C LEU A 290 -9.23 11.88 -12.69
N LYS A 291 -7.96 11.89 -13.10
CA LYS A 291 -7.27 10.80 -13.79
C LYS A 291 -6.19 10.20 -12.87
N TYR A 292 -5.81 8.97 -13.16
CA TYR A 292 -4.76 8.27 -12.42
C TYR A 292 -3.85 7.48 -13.37
N GLU A 293 -2.63 7.26 -12.92
CA GLU A 293 -1.59 6.50 -13.61
C GLU A 293 -0.74 5.77 -12.56
N ALA A 294 -0.35 4.51 -12.84
CA ALA A 294 0.56 3.77 -11.98
C ALA A 294 1.96 3.74 -12.60
N ILE A 295 2.97 4.00 -11.78
CA ILE A 295 4.38 4.07 -12.17
C ILE A 295 5.18 3.29 -11.12
N ARG A 296 6.13 2.46 -11.53
CA ARG A 296 7.01 1.77 -10.59
C ARG A 296 7.90 2.78 -9.87
N ALA A 297 8.07 2.61 -8.56
CA ALA A 297 9.06 3.34 -7.80
C ALA A 297 10.42 2.63 -7.92
N ASP A 298 11.43 3.36 -8.36
CA ASP A 298 12.81 2.88 -8.56
C ASP A 298 13.74 3.41 -7.46
#